data_e91fca924d6c30b97c5194c81955a929
#
_entry.id   e91fca924d6c30b97c5194c81955a929
#
_cell.length_a   1.000
_cell.length_b   1.000
_cell.length_c   1.000
_cell.angle_alpha   90.00
_cell.angle_beta   90.00
_cell.angle_gamma   90.00
#
_symmetry.space_group_name_H-M   'P 1'
#
loop_
_entity.id
_entity.type
_entity.pdbx_description
1 polymer ?
#
loop_
_entity_poly.entity_id
_entity_poly.type
_entity_poly.pdbx_seq_one_letter_code
_entity_poly.pdbx_strand_id
1 'polypeptide(L)'
;MKEKSNRSNSEQEIYDLILIGGGASATFLCLSILKINPEFKILILEKSATFPQKIGESVIDMTALFIASLGIEHLLEKHVQKTGVRFLFNESNSADPSKIAEFASPTFPGLIKGYHLNRSVFDEQMLDEVKSKGVSVVRPATIVTASFSDFNNELEVEGDGKTIRVKSKWLVDASGRARYIANTLNWNDQKIELNTGSIMAHFKNIAPAELWDTPKNEHWDTCSIGLRKFSTTHLMRKNSWWWIIRLDDINTSIGVVFDKNKVQFDTYESYFIALLETDAQLSIITKNAERGPIRHIESVPYVSEKLYSKGIALIGDSGAFLDPLISPGLELIGQQSIWLADLFTQEKQTGIFMESAWKKYNNTFLKAYASRLRIYTVGYNFIQSYDLFTAWLMQGNYVYFSGLVFPSIVFKRKLKNPLRFNLLERIALNFFTWRYSKFQATRESQGLISTTAPNTLRYSDVRVPKNFRFYFVPFHLLLKSLKAYLKLELKEIKKA
;
A
#
# COMPACT_ATOMS: atom_id res chain seq x y z
N MET A 1 -7.22 -7.80 63.06
CA MET A 1 -6.05 -7.53 62.22
C MET A 1 -6.53 -7.13 60.84
N LYS A 2 -6.42 -5.86 60.49
CA LYS A 2 -6.76 -5.36 59.16
C LYS A 2 -5.48 -5.44 58.30
N GLU A 3 -5.46 -6.34 57.33
CA GLU A 3 -4.44 -6.30 56.27
C GLU A 3 -4.59 -5.01 55.49
N LYS A 4 -3.61 -4.13 55.69
CA LYS A 4 -3.40 -2.99 54.80
C LYS A 4 -2.86 -3.53 53.46
N SER A 5 -3.69 -3.56 52.40
CA SER A 5 -3.21 -3.75 51.07
C SER A 5 -2.20 -2.66 50.73
N ASN A 6 -0.96 -3.01 50.66
CA ASN A 6 0.11 -2.18 50.06
C ASN A 6 -0.20 -2.01 48.58
N ARG A 7 -1.03 -1.03 48.20
CA ARG A 7 -1.02 -0.49 46.86
C ARG A 7 0.29 0.28 46.70
N SER A 8 1.27 -0.33 46.09
CA SER A 8 2.46 0.39 45.62
C SER A 8 1.97 1.54 44.75
N ASN A 9 2.24 2.77 45.17
CA ASN A 9 2.17 3.94 44.32
C ASN A 9 3.19 3.75 43.18
N SER A 10 2.82 3.05 42.11
CA SER A 10 3.60 3.10 40.89
C SER A 10 3.48 4.53 40.37
N GLU A 11 4.59 5.26 40.33
CA GLU A 11 4.65 6.58 39.69
C GLU A 11 4.02 6.47 38.32
N GLN A 12 3.03 7.32 38.06
CA GLN A 12 2.32 7.33 36.82
C GLN A 12 3.20 8.00 35.75
N GLU A 13 3.66 7.23 34.76
CA GLU A 13 4.49 7.76 33.70
C GLU A 13 3.67 8.59 32.71
N ILE A 14 4.20 9.78 32.37
CA ILE A 14 3.55 10.73 31.47
C ILE A 14 4.37 10.83 30.17
N TYR A 15 3.68 10.62 29.05
CA TYR A 15 4.23 10.71 27.70
C TYR A 15 3.58 11.86 26.91
N ASP A 16 4.31 12.42 25.95
CA ASP A 16 3.73 13.36 25.01
C ASP A 16 2.74 12.63 24.05
N LEU A 17 3.11 11.38 23.70
CA LEU A 17 2.40 10.55 22.76
C LEU A 17 2.45 9.08 23.16
N ILE A 18 1.32 8.40 23.13
CA ILE A 18 1.25 6.94 23.17
C ILE A 18 0.74 6.44 21.81
N LEU A 19 1.43 5.41 21.26
CA LEU A 19 1.07 4.73 20.03
C LEU A 19 0.54 3.34 20.35
N ILE A 20 -0.67 3.00 19.89
CA ILE A 20 -1.24 1.65 19.99
C ILE A 20 -0.89 0.88 18.74
N GLY A 21 -0.03 -0.12 18.86
CA GLY A 21 0.57 -0.89 17.79
C GLY A 21 2.00 -0.44 17.47
N GLY A 22 2.89 -1.40 17.19
CA GLY A 22 4.33 -1.18 16.94
C GLY A 22 4.76 -1.38 15.48
N GLY A 23 3.80 -1.55 14.54
CA GLY A 23 4.10 -1.76 13.13
C GLY A 23 4.55 -0.50 12.39
N ALA A 24 4.65 -0.58 11.06
CA ALA A 24 5.17 0.51 10.20
C ALA A 24 4.48 1.87 10.42
N SER A 25 3.18 1.91 10.74
CA SER A 25 2.47 3.17 11.02
C SER A 25 3.02 3.89 12.26
N ALA A 26 3.27 3.13 13.34
CA ALA A 26 3.83 3.68 14.57
C ALA A 26 5.29 4.09 14.39
N THR A 27 6.11 3.22 13.81
CA THR A 27 7.55 3.44 13.70
C THR A 27 7.87 4.57 12.71
N PHE A 28 7.15 4.69 11.61
CA PHE A 28 7.29 5.82 10.66
C PHE A 28 6.93 7.16 11.32
N LEU A 29 5.82 7.19 12.07
CA LEU A 29 5.43 8.40 12.79
C LEU A 29 6.47 8.76 13.87
N CYS A 30 6.90 7.78 14.65
CA CYS A 30 7.93 7.95 15.68
C CYS A 30 9.20 8.57 15.12
N LEU A 31 9.77 7.97 14.08
CA LEU A 31 11.00 8.47 13.45
C LEU A 31 10.81 9.85 12.82
N SER A 32 9.64 10.13 12.27
CA SER A 32 9.31 11.46 11.72
C SER A 32 9.26 12.53 12.81
N ILE A 33 8.71 12.21 13.99
CA ILE A 33 8.66 13.11 15.15
C ILE A 33 10.08 13.35 15.68
N LEU A 34 10.82 12.27 15.96
CA LEU A 34 12.16 12.34 16.53
C LEU A 34 13.16 13.07 15.63
N LYS A 35 12.98 13.02 14.32
CA LYS A 35 13.77 13.80 13.36
C LYS A 35 13.58 15.31 13.53
N ILE A 36 12.42 15.77 14.00
CA ILE A 36 12.11 17.19 14.22
C ILE A 36 12.40 17.58 15.67
N ASN A 37 12.03 16.72 16.61
CA ASN A 37 12.18 16.93 18.05
C ASN A 37 12.65 15.63 18.73
N PRO A 38 13.97 15.47 18.94
CA PRO A 38 14.54 14.28 19.58
C PRO A 38 14.08 14.05 21.02
N GLU A 39 13.66 15.12 21.71
CA GLU A 39 13.21 15.09 23.12
C GLU A 39 11.72 14.76 23.27
N PHE A 40 11.08 14.30 22.20
CA PHE A 40 9.66 13.95 22.25
C PHE A 40 9.47 12.61 22.97
N LYS A 41 8.74 12.60 24.08
CA LYS A 41 8.53 11.38 24.88
C LYS A 41 7.44 10.51 24.28
N ILE A 42 7.83 9.37 23.73
CA ILE A 42 6.92 8.44 23.03
C ILE A 42 6.93 7.08 23.73
N LEU A 43 5.73 6.49 23.88
CA LEU A 43 5.52 5.11 24.25
C LEU A 43 4.83 4.36 23.12
N ILE A 44 5.35 3.19 22.77
CA ILE A 44 4.71 2.24 21.85
C ILE A 44 4.19 1.04 22.66
N LEU A 45 2.93 0.69 22.42
CA LEU A 45 2.27 -0.49 22.99
C LEU A 45 2.03 -1.51 21.86
N GLU A 46 2.78 -2.59 21.81
CA GLU A 46 2.63 -3.64 20.80
C GLU A 46 2.15 -4.95 21.42
N LYS A 47 1.01 -5.47 20.93
CA LYS A 47 0.39 -6.68 21.50
C LYS A 47 1.15 -7.97 21.22
N SER A 48 1.87 -8.04 20.12
CA SER A 48 2.52 -9.27 19.65
C SER A 48 3.95 -9.36 20.19
N ALA A 49 4.34 -10.48 20.75
CA ALA A 49 5.72 -10.71 21.18
C ALA A 49 6.71 -10.66 19.99
N THR A 50 6.28 -11.09 18.80
CA THR A 50 7.01 -10.98 17.54
C THR A 50 6.04 -10.61 16.42
N PHE A 51 6.51 -9.91 15.38
CA PHE A 51 5.66 -9.59 14.26
C PHE A 51 5.44 -10.82 13.36
N PRO A 52 4.18 -11.19 13.09
CA PRO A 52 3.88 -12.26 12.13
C PRO A 52 4.12 -11.76 10.70
N GLN A 53 4.29 -12.69 9.79
CA GLN A 53 4.17 -12.42 8.35
C GLN A 53 2.84 -11.74 8.05
N LYS A 54 2.85 -10.68 7.25
CA LYS A 54 1.64 -9.95 6.82
C LYS A 54 1.83 -9.31 5.45
N ILE A 55 0.71 -9.00 4.79
CA ILE A 55 0.71 -8.28 3.51
C ILE A 55 1.18 -6.82 3.64
N GLY A 56 1.38 -6.16 2.50
CA GLY A 56 1.98 -4.83 2.41
C GLY A 56 3.48 -4.93 2.16
N GLU A 57 3.87 -5.91 1.33
CA GLU A 57 5.25 -6.35 1.08
C GLU A 57 5.90 -5.64 -0.09
N SER A 58 5.14 -5.01 -0.99
CA SER A 58 5.69 -4.27 -2.13
C SER A 58 5.80 -2.78 -1.83
N VAL A 59 7.00 -2.24 -1.95
CA VAL A 59 7.34 -0.82 -1.73
C VAL A 59 7.60 -0.14 -3.05
N ILE A 60 6.91 0.99 -3.25
CA ILE A 60 7.10 1.86 -4.42
C ILE A 60 8.14 2.96 -4.14
N ASP A 61 8.55 3.63 -5.20
CA ASP A 61 9.60 4.65 -5.19
C ASP A 61 9.42 5.72 -4.09
N MET A 62 8.20 6.26 -3.96
CA MET A 62 7.92 7.30 -2.95
C MET A 62 8.08 6.81 -1.51
N THR A 63 7.75 5.55 -1.24
CA THR A 63 7.98 4.96 0.09
C THR A 63 9.47 4.80 0.37
N ALA A 64 10.25 4.34 -0.62
CA ALA A 64 11.69 4.22 -0.47
C ALA A 64 12.37 5.58 -0.25
N LEU A 65 11.94 6.62 -0.97
CA LEU A 65 12.37 8.00 -0.74
C LEU A 65 12.02 8.50 0.67
N PHE A 66 10.83 8.16 1.16
CA PHE A 66 10.43 8.51 2.52
C PHE A 66 11.33 7.81 3.55
N ILE A 67 11.57 6.50 3.41
CA ILE A 67 12.47 5.72 4.28
C ILE A 67 13.88 6.33 4.27
N ALA A 68 14.43 6.63 3.08
CA ALA A 68 15.71 7.32 2.95
C ALA A 68 15.69 8.71 3.61
N SER A 69 14.58 9.44 3.53
CA SER A 69 14.44 10.72 4.21
C SER A 69 14.51 10.62 5.74
N LEU A 70 14.19 9.46 6.30
CA LEU A 70 14.35 9.18 7.74
C LEU A 70 15.77 8.75 8.13
N GLY A 71 16.66 8.50 7.14
CA GLY A 71 18.05 8.04 7.38
C GLY A 71 18.15 6.57 7.74
N ILE A 72 17.18 5.76 7.33
CA ILE A 72 17.08 4.33 7.64
C ILE A 72 17.03 3.45 6.37
N GLU A 73 17.53 3.92 5.26
CA GLU A 73 17.60 3.18 4.00
C GLU A 73 18.43 1.88 4.10
N HIS A 74 19.39 1.81 5.02
CA HIS A 74 20.19 0.62 5.29
C HIS A 74 19.34 -0.59 5.71
N LEU A 75 18.16 -0.38 6.28
CA LEU A 75 17.23 -1.46 6.62
C LEU A 75 16.68 -2.15 5.36
N LEU A 76 16.61 -1.44 4.24
CA LEU A 76 16.12 -1.98 2.97
C LEU A 76 17.13 -2.91 2.29
N GLU A 77 18.43 -2.81 2.60
CA GLU A 77 19.49 -3.60 1.97
C GLU A 77 19.37 -5.11 2.20
N LYS A 78 18.66 -5.51 3.26
CA LYS A 78 18.39 -6.92 3.58
C LYS A 78 17.17 -7.49 2.86
N HIS A 79 16.50 -6.69 2.04
CA HIS A 79 15.29 -7.05 1.33
C HIS A 79 15.52 -7.11 -0.18
N VAL A 80 14.63 -7.81 -0.88
CA VAL A 80 14.73 -7.95 -2.34
C VAL A 80 14.52 -6.60 -3.01
N GLN A 81 15.50 -6.15 -3.79
CA GLN A 81 15.32 -4.99 -4.65
C GLN A 81 14.31 -5.31 -5.75
N LYS A 82 13.20 -4.59 -5.77
CA LYS A 82 12.17 -4.70 -6.77
C LYS A 82 12.64 -4.13 -8.11
N THR A 83 12.48 -4.91 -9.18
CA THR A 83 12.92 -4.54 -10.52
C THR A 83 11.83 -3.91 -11.38
N GLY A 84 10.61 -3.78 -10.88
CA GLY A 84 9.48 -3.18 -11.58
C GLY A 84 8.13 -3.78 -11.18
N VAL A 85 7.12 -3.47 -11.97
CA VAL A 85 5.79 -4.08 -11.91
C VAL A 85 5.43 -4.67 -13.26
N ARG A 86 4.72 -5.80 -13.24
CA ARG A 86 4.28 -6.51 -14.44
C ARG A 86 2.83 -6.93 -14.27
N PHE A 87 2.09 -6.87 -15.36
CA PHE A 87 0.69 -7.26 -15.44
C PHE A 87 0.52 -8.26 -16.57
N LEU A 88 0.13 -9.48 -16.25
CA LEU A 88 -0.01 -10.60 -17.16
C LEU A 88 -1.50 -10.88 -17.38
N PHE A 89 -1.92 -10.83 -18.62
CA PHE A 89 -3.31 -11.08 -19.04
C PHE A 89 -3.39 -12.42 -19.76
N ASN A 90 -4.15 -13.34 -19.21
CA ASN A 90 -4.35 -14.69 -19.74
C ASN A 90 -5.85 -15.02 -19.83
N GLU A 91 -6.50 -14.44 -20.84
CA GLU A 91 -7.96 -14.59 -21.03
C GLU A 91 -8.38 -16.03 -21.37
N SER A 92 -7.55 -16.70 -22.16
CA SER A 92 -7.84 -18.08 -22.61
C SER A 92 -7.55 -19.13 -21.55
N ASN A 93 -7.09 -18.72 -20.36
CA ASN A 93 -6.61 -19.61 -19.32
C ASN A 93 -5.62 -20.65 -19.87
N SER A 94 -4.69 -20.21 -20.72
CA SER A 94 -3.71 -21.07 -21.38
C SER A 94 -2.54 -21.37 -20.48
N ALA A 95 -2.10 -22.62 -20.49
CA ALA A 95 -0.83 -23.03 -19.91
C ALA A 95 0.39 -22.61 -20.76
N ASP A 96 0.17 -22.22 -22.02
CA ASP A 96 1.21 -21.76 -22.93
C ASP A 96 1.57 -20.30 -22.67
N PRO A 97 2.79 -20.01 -22.14
CA PRO A 97 3.21 -18.65 -21.83
C PRO A 97 3.24 -17.71 -23.04
N SER A 98 3.37 -18.25 -24.26
CA SER A 98 3.41 -17.44 -25.49
C SER A 98 2.06 -16.77 -25.81
N LYS A 99 0.96 -17.24 -25.21
CA LYS A 99 -0.39 -16.69 -25.36
C LYS A 99 -0.73 -15.62 -24.33
N ILE A 100 0.16 -15.39 -23.37
CA ILE A 100 -0.05 -14.41 -22.30
C ILE A 100 0.40 -13.03 -22.79
N ALA A 101 -0.48 -12.02 -22.67
CA ALA A 101 -0.13 -10.64 -22.93
C ALA A 101 0.50 -10.00 -21.68
N GLU A 102 1.53 -9.19 -21.87
CA GLU A 102 2.24 -8.53 -20.79
C GLU A 102 2.28 -7.01 -20.95
N PHE A 103 2.02 -6.31 -19.87
CA PHE A 103 2.41 -4.91 -19.69
C PHE A 103 3.45 -4.84 -18.57
N ALA A 104 4.58 -4.18 -18.80
CA ALA A 104 5.64 -4.04 -17.82
C ALA A 104 6.05 -2.58 -17.63
N SER A 105 6.27 -2.21 -16.38
CA SER A 105 6.87 -0.94 -15.98
C SER A 105 8.10 -1.22 -15.12
N PRO A 106 9.28 -1.37 -15.75
CA PRO A 106 10.53 -1.56 -15.01
C PRO A 106 10.85 -0.30 -14.20
N THR A 107 11.55 -0.46 -13.09
CA THR A 107 12.05 0.68 -12.31
C THR A 107 13.06 1.49 -13.13
N PHE A 108 13.12 2.80 -12.89
CA PHE A 108 14.08 3.67 -13.56
C PHE A 108 15.50 3.39 -13.04
N PRO A 109 16.48 3.04 -13.90
CA PRO A 109 17.82 2.72 -13.46
C PRO A 109 18.48 3.88 -12.69
N GLY A 110 19.00 3.56 -11.52
CA GLY A 110 19.92 4.45 -10.78
C GLY A 110 19.31 5.59 -9.98
N LEU A 111 17.99 5.81 -10.01
CA LEU A 111 17.38 6.97 -9.35
C LEU A 111 16.63 6.64 -8.08
N ILE A 112 15.78 5.62 -8.12
CA ILE A 112 14.94 5.22 -6.98
C ILE A 112 14.80 3.71 -7.01
N LYS A 113 14.89 3.10 -5.84
CA LYS A 113 14.76 1.65 -5.67
C LYS A 113 13.43 1.34 -5.02
N GLY A 114 12.62 0.48 -5.62
CA GLY A 114 11.53 -0.20 -4.92
C GLY A 114 12.06 -1.46 -4.23
N TYR A 115 11.28 -2.03 -3.32
CA TYR A 115 11.66 -3.23 -2.59
C TYR A 115 10.48 -4.16 -2.37
N HIS A 116 10.77 -5.45 -2.22
CA HIS A 116 9.87 -6.43 -1.63
C HIS A 116 10.32 -6.69 -0.20
N LEU A 117 9.47 -6.36 0.76
CA LEU A 117 9.78 -6.47 2.18
C LEU A 117 9.25 -7.77 2.75
N ASN A 118 10.10 -8.51 3.42
CA ASN A 118 9.64 -9.48 4.41
C ASN A 118 9.17 -8.69 5.64
N ARG A 119 7.86 -8.54 5.82
CA ARG A 119 7.27 -7.65 6.81
C ARG A 119 7.52 -8.10 8.26
N SER A 120 7.67 -9.40 8.52
CA SER A 120 8.04 -9.85 9.87
C SER A 120 9.44 -9.37 10.25
N VAL A 121 10.38 -9.38 9.30
CA VAL A 121 11.75 -8.90 9.51
C VAL A 121 11.81 -7.37 9.52
N PHE A 122 11.19 -6.73 8.53
CA PHE A 122 11.23 -5.27 8.39
C PHE A 122 10.59 -4.55 9.58
N ASP A 123 9.42 -5.03 10.05
CA ASP A 123 8.72 -4.40 11.17
C ASP A 123 9.52 -4.56 12.49
N GLU A 124 10.24 -5.69 12.69
CA GLU A 124 11.17 -5.85 13.83
C GLU A 124 12.33 -4.87 13.75
N GLN A 125 12.99 -4.78 12.60
CA GLN A 125 14.10 -3.85 12.39
C GLN A 125 13.68 -2.40 12.64
N MET A 126 12.49 -2.02 12.17
CA MET A 126 11.93 -0.69 12.41
C MET A 126 11.65 -0.41 13.88
N LEU A 127 11.14 -1.42 14.60
CA LEU A 127 10.89 -1.30 16.05
C LEU A 127 12.20 -1.20 16.84
N ASP A 128 13.23 -1.95 16.45
CA ASP A 128 14.54 -1.86 17.09
C ASP A 128 15.21 -0.50 16.77
N GLU A 129 15.02 0.03 15.58
CA GLU A 129 15.51 1.37 15.23
C GLU A 129 14.90 2.46 16.12
N VAL A 130 13.59 2.42 16.39
CA VAL A 130 12.98 3.41 17.28
C VAL A 130 13.40 3.22 18.74
N LYS A 131 13.59 1.98 19.22
CA LYS A 131 14.16 1.70 20.54
C LYS A 131 15.57 2.28 20.68
N SER A 132 16.41 2.13 19.67
CA SER A 132 17.79 2.67 19.67
C SER A 132 17.83 4.19 19.82
N LYS A 133 16.73 4.88 19.46
CA LYS A 133 16.54 6.33 19.62
C LYS A 133 15.87 6.72 20.95
N GLY A 134 15.76 5.79 21.90
CA GLY A 134 15.24 6.07 23.25
C GLY A 134 13.71 6.02 23.36
N VAL A 135 12.99 5.48 22.38
CA VAL A 135 11.54 5.29 22.48
C VAL A 135 11.22 4.15 23.43
N SER A 136 10.31 4.39 24.38
CA SER A 136 9.80 3.36 25.28
C SER A 136 8.88 2.40 24.52
N VAL A 137 9.07 1.09 24.69
CA VAL A 137 8.26 0.06 24.06
C VAL A 137 7.86 -0.98 25.10
N VAL A 138 6.56 -1.21 25.27
CA VAL A 138 6.01 -2.33 26.03
C VAL A 138 5.52 -3.38 25.04
N ARG A 139 6.08 -4.61 25.17
CA ARG A 139 5.81 -5.70 24.25
C ARG A 139 6.14 -7.07 24.86
N PRO A 140 5.21 -8.06 24.92
CA PRO A 140 3.79 -7.91 24.52
C PRO A 140 3.02 -6.99 25.47
N ALA A 141 2.08 -6.21 24.94
CA ALA A 141 1.26 -5.29 25.71
C ALA A 141 -0.23 -5.61 25.54
N THR A 142 -0.96 -5.70 26.63
CA THR A 142 -2.41 -5.79 26.66
C THR A 142 -2.99 -4.56 27.34
N ILE A 143 -3.84 -3.82 26.66
CA ILE A 143 -4.56 -2.70 27.25
C ILE A 143 -5.74 -3.27 28.07
N VAL A 144 -5.68 -3.10 29.38
CA VAL A 144 -6.71 -3.57 30.32
C VAL A 144 -7.85 -2.58 30.42
N THR A 145 -7.50 -1.31 30.61
CA THR A 145 -8.46 -0.21 30.62
C THR A 145 -7.95 0.98 29.82
N ALA A 146 -8.86 1.73 29.22
CA ALA A 146 -8.56 2.95 28.51
C ALA A 146 -9.61 4.01 28.81
N SER A 147 -9.16 5.21 29.16
CA SER A 147 -10.00 6.39 29.31
C SER A 147 -9.52 7.48 28.36
N PHE A 148 -10.42 7.96 27.54
CA PHE A 148 -10.14 8.98 26.53
C PHE A 148 -10.82 10.27 26.90
N SER A 149 -10.05 11.33 27.06
CA SER A 149 -10.58 12.67 27.28
C SER A 149 -9.72 13.71 26.55
N ASP A 150 -10.22 14.93 26.42
CA ASP A 150 -9.51 16.00 25.72
C ASP A 150 -8.10 16.20 26.29
N PHE A 151 -7.06 15.71 25.55
CA PHE A 151 -5.65 15.80 25.89
C PHE A 151 -5.21 15.18 27.23
N ASN A 152 -6.03 14.29 27.79
CA ASN A 152 -5.71 13.53 28.99
C ASN A 152 -6.16 12.08 28.83
N ASN A 153 -5.35 11.29 28.11
CA ASN A 153 -5.61 9.89 27.87
C ASN A 153 -4.89 9.05 28.94
N GLU A 154 -5.60 8.12 29.55
CA GLU A 154 -5.07 7.24 30.58
C GLU A 154 -5.28 5.77 30.18
N LEU A 155 -4.21 4.98 30.28
CA LEU A 155 -4.25 3.55 29.97
C LEU A 155 -3.69 2.75 31.14
N GLU A 156 -4.32 1.63 31.42
CA GLU A 156 -3.76 0.56 32.25
C GLU A 156 -3.34 -0.57 31.32
N VAL A 157 -2.06 -0.94 31.39
CA VAL A 157 -1.44 -1.84 30.42
C VAL A 157 -0.72 -2.95 31.16
N GLU A 158 -1.00 -4.18 30.79
CA GLU A 158 -0.21 -5.36 31.19
C GLU A 158 0.89 -5.62 30.17
N GLY A 159 2.12 -5.76 30.66
CA GLY A 159 3.29 -6.14 29.87
C GLY A 159 4.40 -6.66 30.76
N ASP A 160 5.14 -7.66 30.30
CA ASP A 160 6.25 -8.30 31.04
C ASP A 160 5.87 -8.75 32.48
N GLY A 161 4.61 -9.22 32.63
CA GLY A 161 4.10 -9.68 33.92
C GLY A 161 3.81 -8.57 34.93
N LYS A 162 3.76 -7.32 34.52
CA LYS A 162 3.48 -6.14 35.34
C LYS A 162 2.32 -5.34 34.76
N THR A 163 1.55 -4.71 35.63
CA THR A 163 0.55 -3.72 35.23
C THR A 163 1.12 -2.32 35.49
N ILE A 164 1.15 -1.50 34.45
CA ILE A 164 1.58 -0.10 34.52
C ILE A 164 0.43 0.83 34.17
N ARG A 165 0.43 2.04 34.74
CA ARG A 165 -0.49 3.12 34.39
C ARG A 165 0.26 4.21 33.69
N VAL A 166 -0.20 4.55 32.49
CA VAL A 166 0.45 5.53 31.61
C VAL A 166 -0.55 6.60 31.19
N LYS A 167 -0.06 7.82 31.05
CA LYS A 167 -0.84 8.98 30.58
C LYS A 167 -0.17 9.61 29.38
N SER A 168 -1.00 10.20 28.49
CA SER A 168 -0.48 11.02 27.40
C SER A 168 -1.40 12.17 27.04
N LYS A 169 -0.81 13.23 26.49
CA LYS A 169 -1.55 14.30 25.82
C LYS A 169 -2.21 13.77 24.54
N TRP A 170 -1.47 13.01 23.76
CA TRP A 170 -1.96 12.41 22.53
C TRP A 170 -1.89 10.90 22.58
N LEU A 171 -2.96 10.27 22.12
CA LEU A 171 -3.05 8.83 21.86
C LEU A 171 -3.29 8.62 20.38
N VAL A 172 -2.42 7.83 19.74
CA VAL A 172 -2.54 7.55 18.31
C VAL A 172 -2.78 6.06 18.08
N ASP A 173 -3.86 5.77 17.37
CA ASP A 173 -4.16 4.43 16.91
C ASP A 173 -3.29 4.11 15.69
N ALA A 174 -2.31 3.24 15.87
CA ALA A 174 -1.46 2.64 14.86
C ALA A 174 -1.64 1.11 14.83
N SER A 175 -2.76 0.60 15.37
CA SER A 175 -3.05 -0.82 15.51
C SER A 175 -3.39 -1.52 14.18
N GLY A 176 -3.32 -0.76 13.08
CA GLY A 176 -3.61 -1.25 11.73
C GLY A 176 -5.09 -1.66 11.62
N ARG A 177 -5.35 -2.79 10.98
CA ARG A 177 -6.72 -3.26 10.75
C ARG A 177 -7.50 -3.64 12.02
N ALA A 178 -6.84 -3.72 13.18
CA ALA A 178 -7.54 -3.90 14.46
C ALA A 178 -8.37 -2.65 14.84
N ARG A 179 -7.97 -1.45 14.38
CA ARG A 179 -8.73 -0.19 14.52
C ARG A 179 -9.20 0.02 15.94
N TYR A 180 -8.28 -0.17 16.89
CA TYR A 180 -8.59 -0.24 18.32
C TYR A 180 -9.43 0.96 18.82
N ILE A 181 -8.96 2.18 18.56
CA ILE A 181 -9.64 3.39 19.02
C ILE A 181 -10.94 3.64 18.23
N ALA A 182 -10.91 3.49 16.90
CA ALA A 182 -12.09 3.70 16.07
C ALA A 182 -13.24 2.78 16.50
N ASN A 183 -12.95 1.50 16.79
CA ASN A 183 -13.92 0.54 17.28
C ASN A 183 -14.39 0.86 18.71
N THR A 184 -13.46 1.21 19.61
CA THR A 184 -13.79 1.53 21.01
C THR A 184 -14.70 2.77 21.12
N LEU A 185 -14.46 3.78 20.28
CA LEU A 185 -15.22 5.03 20.24
C LEU A 185 -16.39 5.00 19.25
N ASN A 186 -16.65 3.86 18.62
CA ASN A 186 -17.71 3.68 17.62
C ASN A 186 -17.65 4.74 16.51
N TRP A 187 -16.43 5.02 15.99
CA TRP A 187 -16.30 5.91 14.86
C TRP A 187 -16.73 5.18 13.58
N ASN A 188 -17.72 5.76 12.91
CA ASN A 188 -18.26 5.19 11.69
C ASN A 188 -17.28 5.26 10.53
N ASP A 189 -17.49 4.38 9.55
CA ASP A 189 -16.83 4.45 8.25
C ASP A 189 -17.71 5.17 7.24
N GLN A 190 -17.05 5.84 6.28
CA GLN A 190 -17.73 6.36 5.12
C GLN A 190 -18.20 5.21 4.23
N LYS A 191 -19.39 5.36 3.64
CA LYS A 191 -19.91 4.38 2.69
C LYS A 191 -19.02 4.34 1.44
N ILE A 192 -18.57 3.14 1.07
CA ILE A 192 -17.70 2.89 -0.09
C ILE A 192 -18.41 1.94 -1.05
N GLU A 193 -18.35 2.26 -2.37
CA GLU A 193 -18.96 1.46 -3.42
C GLU A 193 -18.11 0.25 -3.83
N LEU A 194 -16.77 0.38 -3.77
CA LEU A 194 -15.84 -0.69 -4.11
C LEU A 194 -15.89 -1.78 -3.03
N ASN A 195 -16.42 -2.94 -3.39
CA ASN A 195 -16.59 -4.08 -2.48
C ASN A 195 -15.67 -5.22 -2.87
N THR A 196 -14.41 -5.16 -2.42
CA THR A 196 -13.41 -6.18 -2.71
C THR A 196 -13.02 -6.95 -1.46
N GLY A 197 -12.75 -8.24 -1.65
CA GLY A 197 -12.13 -9.13 -0.67
C GLY A 197 -10.74 -9.55 -1.14
N SER A 198 -9.94 -10.08 -0.22
CA SER A 198 -8.61 -10.60 -0.53
C SER A 198 -8.32 -11.90 0.20
N ILE A 199 -7.61 -12.82 -0.46
CA ILE A 199 -7.11 -14.05 0.13
C ILE A 199 -5.65 -14.21 -0.26
N MET A 200 -4.82 -14.74 0.64
CA MET A 200 -3.40 -14.91 0.39
C MET A 200 -2.78 -16.05 1.19
N ALA A 201 -1.64 -16.52 0.70
CA ALA A 201 -0.73 -17.37 1.46
C ALA A 201 0.73 -17.08 1.04
N HIS A 202 1.66 -17.42 1.92
CA HIS A 202 3.09 -17.49 1.57
C HIS A 202 3.41 -18.90 1.09
N PHE A 203 4.21 -18.97 0.04
CA PHE A 203 4.64 -20.21 -0.58
C PHE A 203 6.15 -20.31 -0.57
N LYS A 204 6.68 -21.51 -0.35
CA LYS A 204 8.10 -21.80 -0.56
C LYS A 204 8.27 -22.63 -1.83
N ASN A 205 9.38 -22.37 -2.52
CA ASN A 205 9.79 -23.14 -3.68
C ASN A 205 8.72 -23.20 -4.81
N ILE A 206 8.16 -22.06 -5.18
CA ILE A 206 7.28 -22.00 -6.35
C ILE A 206 8.02 -22.43 -7.62
N ALA A 207 7.28 -22.86 -8.63
CA ALA A 207 7.84 -23.31 -9.89
C ALA A 207 8.79 -22.26 -10.51
N PRO A 208 9.86 -22.70 -11.21
CA PRO A 208 10.72 -21.79 -11.96
C PRO A 208 9.93 -20.92 -12.94
N ALA A 209 10.35 -19.67 -13.11
CA ALA A 209 9.63 -18.71 -13.93
C ALA A 209 9.50 -19.14 -15.41
N GLU A 210 10.45 -19.92 -15.91
CA GLU A 210 10.50 -20.43 -17.27
C GLU A 210 9.29 -21.34 -17.61
N LEU A 211 8.62 -21.89 -16.61
CA LEU A 211 7.46 -22.77 -16.81
C LEU A 211 6.13 -22.02 -16.95
N TRP A 212 6.02 -20.81 -16.42
CA TRP A 212 4.74 -20.09 -16.33
C TRP A 212 4.78 -18.62 -16.77
N ASP A 213 6.00 -18.07 -16.88
CA ASP A 213 6.18 -16.66 -17.22
C ASP A 213 6.23 -16.46 -18.75
N THR A 214 5.89 -15.26 -19.20
CA THR A 214 5.99 -14.90 -20.62
C THR A 214 7.43 -15.10 -21.13
N PRO A 215 7.63 -15.42 -22.42
CA PRO A 215 8.96 -15.59 -22.99
C PRO A 215 9.88 -14.41 -22.69
N LYS A 216 11.19 -14.67 -22.61
CA LYS A 216 12.20 -13.61 -22.43
C LYS A 216 11.97 -12.48 -23.42
N ASN A 217 11.90 -11.29 -22.89
CA ASN A 217 11.71 -10.08 -23.68
C ASN A 217 13.03 -9.31 -23.67
N GLU A 218 13.68 -9.18 -24.81
CA GLU A 218 14.91 -8.38 -24.99
C GLU A 218 14.78 -6.97 -24.40
N HIS A 219 13.57 -6.50 -24.35
CA HIS A 219 13.24 -5.20 -23.81
C HIS A 219 13.39 -5.08 -22.31
N TRP A 220 13.13 -6.13 -21.53
CA TRP A 220 13.36 -6.12 -20.09
C TRP A 220 14.86 -6.02 -19.81
N ASP A 221 15.67 -6.80 -20.53
CA ASP A 221 17.12 -6.86 -20.33
C ASP A 221 17.81 -5.53 -20.66
N THR A 222 17.24 -4.73 -21.56
CA THR A 222 17.78 -3.41 -21.93
C THR A 222 17.38 -2.29 -20.96
N CYS A 223 16.34 -2.45 -20.15
CA CYS A 223 15.77 -1.38 -19.31
C CYS A 223 15.81 -1.70 -17.81
N SER A 224 15.85 -2.97 -17.43
CA SER A 224 15.83 -3.40 -16.05
C SER A 224 17.21 -3.39 -15.42
N ILE A 225 17.26 -3.03 -14.14
CA ILE A 225 18.47 -3.09 -13.30
C ILE A 225 18.59 -4.42 -12.54
N GLY A 226 17.81 -5.42 -12.88
CA GLY A 226 17.86 -6.70 -12.18
C GLY A 226 17.01 -7.78 -12.83
N LEU A 227 16.91 -8.91 -12.14
CA LEU A 227 16.22 -10.08 -12.65
C LEU A 227 14.71 -9.86 -12.67
N ARG A 228 14.08 -10.19 -13.78
CA ARG A 228 12.64 -10.10 -14.02
C ARG A 228 11.79 -10.80 -12.95
N LYS A 229 12.29 -11.90 -12.39
CA LYS A 229 11.65 -12.64 -11.30
C LYS A 229 11.43 -11.81 -10.03
N PHE A 230 12.16 -10.71 -9.85
CA PHE A 230 12.02 -9.80 -8.70
C PHE A 230 11.13 -8.59 -8.99
N SER A 231 10.38 -8.59 -10.09
CA SER A 231 9.28 -7.65 -10.27
C SER A 231 8.07 -8.06 -9.44
N THR A 232 7.25 -7.11 -9.01
CA THR A 232 5.89 -7.42 -8.56
C THR A 232 5.09 -7.85 -9.77
N THR A 233 4.72 -9.12 -9.84
CA THR A 233 3.95 -9.66 -10.97
C THR A 233 2.48 -9.75 -10.58
N HIS A 234 1.61 -9.21 -11.45
CA HIS A 234 0.17 -9.29 -11.30
C HIS A 234 -0.41 -10.21 -12.39
N LEU A 235 -1.28 -11.13 -12.01
CA LEU A 235 -2.07 -11.89 -12.98
C LEU A 235 -3.46 -11.28 -13.04
N MET A 236 -3.81 -10.72 -14.19
CA MET A 236 -5.08 -10.05 -14.41
C MET A 236 -6.12 -11.07 -14.89
N ARG A 237 -7.24 -11.19 -14.18
CA ARG A 237 -8.30 -12.16 -14.43
C ARG A 237 -9.67 -11.47 -14.44
N LYS A 238 -10.68 -12.19 -14.88
CA LYS A 238 -12.07 -11.73 -14.81
C LYS A 238 -12.48 -11.52 -13.35
N ASN A 239 -12.88 -10.31 -12.99
CA ASN A 239 -13.34 -9.90 -11.65
C ASN A 239 -12.29 -10.02 -10.52
N SER A 240 -11.02 -10.27 -10.85
CA SER A 240 -9.96 -10.43 -9.86
C SER A 240 -8.59 -10.11 -10.45
N TRP A 241 -7.65 -9.89 -9.56
CA TRP A 241 -6.24 -9.83 -9.91
C TRP A 241 -5.40 -10.47 -8.81
N TRP A 242 -4.29 -11.06 -9.18
CA TRP A 242 -3.36 -11.73 -8.29
C TRP A 242 -2.07 -10.96 -8.17
N TRP A 243 -1.40 -11.08 -7.02
CA TRP A 243 -0.01 -10.68 -6.90
C TRP A 243 0.88 -11.92 -6.70
N ILE A 244 2.09 -11.84 -7.24
CA ILE A 244 3.20 -12.75 -6.99
C ILE A 244 4.39 -11.88 -6.62
N ILE A 245 4.81 -11.94 -5.36
CA ILE A 245 5.86 -11.11 -4.78
C ILE A 245 6.92 -12.02 -4.19
N ARG A 246 8.09 -12.09 -4.81
CA ARG A 246 9.22 -12.82 -4.25
C ARG A 246 9.85 -12.03 -3.12
N LEU A 247 9.92 -12.64 -1.94
CA LEU A 247 10.51 -12.06 -0.73
C LEU A 247 12.01 -12.42 -0.61
N ASP A 248 12.38 -13.53 -1.21
CA ASP A 248 13.73 -14.03 -1.41
C ASP A 248 13.71 -15.14 -2.50
N ASP A 249 14.77 -15.93 -2.63
CA ASP A 249 14.81 -17.00 -3.62
C ASP A 249 13.90 -18.20 -3.29
N ILE A 250 13.48 -18.34 -2.04
CA ILE A 250 12.65 -19.45 -1.55
C ILE A 250 11.20 -19.00 -1.32
N ASN A 251 11.02 -17.87 -0.65
CA ASN A 251 9.72 -17.42 -0.15
C ASN A 251 9.04 -16.47 -1.15
N THR A 252 7.77 -16.73 -1.40
CA THR A 252 6.93 -15.92 -2.30
C THR A 252 5.56 -15.68 -1.67
N SER A 253 5.13 -14.44 -1.65
CA SER A 253 3.75 -14.08 -1.31
C SER A 253 2.88 -14.16 -2.55
N ILE A 254 1.78 -14.93 -2.47
CA ILE A 254 0.77 -15.05 -3.53
C ILE A 254 -0.59 -14.78 -2.92
N GLY A 255 -1.36 -13.91 -3.56
CA GLY A 255 -2.72 -13.65 -3.15
C GLY A 255 -3.56 -13.04 -4.25
N VAL A 256 -4.85 -12.97 -3.99
CA VAL A 256 -5.88 -12.49 -4.90
C VAL A 256 -6.69 -11.38 -4.24
N VAL A 257 -7.04 -10.36 -5.02
CA VAL A 257 -8.12 -9.41 -4.72
C VAL A 257 -9.22 -9.63 -5.73
N PHE A 258 -10.46 -9.71 -5.28
CA PHE A 258 -11.62 -10.00 -6.11
C PHE A 258 -12.82 -9.11 -5.75
N ASP A 259 -13.67 -8.86 -6.73
CA ASP A 259 -14.93 -8.14 -6.56
C ASP A 259 -15.99 -9.08 -5.95
N LYS A 260 -16.34 -8.85 -4.68
CA LYS A 260 -17.30 -9.66 -3.93
C LYS A 260 -18.71 -9.65 -4.53
N ASN A 261 -19.06 -8.61 -5.29
CA ASN A 261 -20.36 -8.53 -5.94
C ASN A 261 -20.46 -9.46 -7.17
N LYS A 262 -19.32 -10.00 -7.64
CA LYS A 262 -19.21 -10.77 -8.89
C LYS A 262 -18.83 -12.23 -8.68
N VAL A 263 -18.57 -12.66 -7.44
CA VAL A 263 -18.17 -14.01 -7.09
C VAL A 263 -19.03 -14.55 -5.98
N GLN A 264 -19.27 -15.89 -6.00
CA GLN A 264 -19.95 -16.62 -4.96
C GLN A 264 -19.09 -17.81 -4.55
N PHE A 265 -18.94 -18.05 -3.27
CA PHE A 265 -18.16 -19.14 -2.71
C PHE A 265 -18.62 -19.46 -1.29
N ASP A 266 -18.37 -20.71 -0.84
CA ASP A 266 -18.77 -21.15 0.50
C ASP A 266 -17.81 -20.62 1.57
N THR A 267 -16.50 -20.83 1.37
CA THR A 267 -15.45 -20.33 2.29
C THR A 267 -14.32 -19.69 1.52
N TYR A 268 -13.62 -18.76 2.14
CA TYR A 268 -12.43 -18.11 1.56
C TYR A 268 -11.34 -19.15 1.22
N GLU A 269 -11.19 -20.17 2.06
CA GLU A 269 -10.17 -21.21 1.87
C GLU A 269 -10.50 -22.08 0.65
N SER A 270 -11.72 -22.61 0.56
CA SER A 270 -12.14 -23.42 -0.59
C SER A 270 -12.07 -22.67 -1.90
N TYR A 271 -12.46 -21.39 -1.88
CA TYR A 271 -12.37 -20.53 -3.06
C TYR A 271 -10.92 -20.30 -3.50
N PHE A 272 -10.01 -20.02 -2.57
CA PHE A 272 -8.60 -19.84 -2.89
C PHE A 272 -7.97 -21.09 -3.50
N ILE A 273 -8.25 -22.25 -2.91
CA ILE A 273 -7.76 -23.55 -3.40
C ILE A 273 -8.29 -23.82 -4.81
N ALA A 274 -9.59 -23.66 -5.02
CA ALA A 274 -10.21 -23.87 -6.32
C ALA A 274 -9.60 -22.97 -7.41
N LEU A 275 -9.31 -21.71 -7.09
CA LEU A 275 -8.66 -20.79 -8.02
C LEU A 275 -7.21 -21.21 -8.33
N LEU A 276 -6.44 -21.69 -7.35
CA LEU A 276 -5.08 -22.18 -7.56
C LEU A 276 -5.05 -23.41 -8.47
N GLU A 277 -6.07 -24.27 -8.39
CA GLU A 277 -6.17 -25.50 -9.18
C GLU A 277 -6.71 -25.27 -10.60
N THR A 278 -7.66 -24.35 -10.75
CA THR A 278 -8.37 -24.14 -12.03
C THR A 278 -7.70 -23.12 -12.93
N ASP A 279 -6.89 -22.19 -12.41
CA ASP A 279 -6.11 -21.28 -13.21
C ASP A 279 -4.85 -21.97 -13.75
N ALA A 280 -4.72 -22.07 -15.05
CA ALA A 280 -3.64 -22.79 -15.72
C ALA A 280 -2.23 -22.29 -15.36
N GLN A 281 -2.08 -21.01 -15.07
CA GLN A 281 -0.79 -20.42 -14.65
C GLN A 281 -0.52 -20.70 -13.17
N LEU A 282 -1.51 -20.47 -12.31
CA LEU A 282 -1.36 -20.66 -10.86
C LEU A 282 -1.15 -22.12 -10.50
N SER A 283 -1.82 -23.06 -11.19
CA SER A 283 -1.63 -24.50 -10.99
C SER A 283 -0.19 -24.93 -11.29
N ILE A 284 0.45 -24.35 -12.31
CA ILE A 284 1.87 -24.58 -12.58
C ILE A 284 2.75 -23.95 -11.49
N ILE A 285 2.49 -22.68 -11.14
CA ILE A 285 3.28 -21.93 -10.16
C ILE A 285 3.32 -22.66 -8.81
N THR A 286 2.19 -23.21 -8.37
CA THR A 286 2.02 -23.73 -7.00
C THR A 286 2.11 -25.26 -6.91
N LYS A 287 2.27 -25.98 -8.03
CA LYS A 287 2.20 -27.44 -8.13
C LYS A 287 3.00 -28.21 -7.08
N ASN A 288 4.23 -27.78 -6.83
CA ASN A 288 5.16 -28.42 -5.89
C ASN A 288 5.59 -27.48 -4.75
N ALA A 289 4.89 -26.36 -4.59
CA ALA A 289 5.22 -25.37 -3.59
C ALA A 289 4.63 -25.74 -2.22
N GLU A 290 5.41 -25.55 -1.17
CA GLU A 290 4.92 -25.65 0.20
C GLU A 290 4.10 -24.39 0.53
N ARG A 291 2.81 -24.57 0.78
CA ARG A 291 1.89 -23.49 1.12
C ARG A 291 1.77 -23.30 2.62
N GLY A 292 1.98 -22.07 3.08
CA GLY A 292 1.70 -21.63 4.44
C GLY A 292 0.19 -21.44 4.72
N PRO A 293 -0.17 -20.96 5.91
CA PRO A 293 -1.56 -20.71 6.28
C PRO A 293 -2.25 -19.72 5.34
N ILE A 294 -3.48 -20.04 4.93
CA ILE A 294 -4.34 -19.14 4.17
C ILE A 294 -4.87 -18.05 5.12
N ARG A 295 -4.81 -16.80 4.65
CA ARG A 295 -5.36 -15.64 5.35
C ARG A 295 -6.27 -14.87 4.41
N HIS A 296 -7.31 -14.24 4.96
CA HIS A 296 -8.24 -13.46 4.18
C HIS A 296 -8.51 -12.10 4.80
N ILE A 297 -8.95 -11.18 3.96
CA ILE A 297 -9.45 -9.86 4.33
C ILE A 297 -10.83 -9.73 3.71
N GLU A 298 -11.84 -9.63 4.54
CA GLU A 298 -13.23 -9.62 4.11
C GLU A 298 -13.59 -8.33 3.36
N SER A 299 -13.10 -7.19 3.81
CA SER A 299 -13.31 -5.90 3.16
C SER A 299 -11.98 -5.19 2.98
N VAL A 300 -11.58 -4.95 1.72
CA VAL A 300 -10.27 -4.36 1.42
C VAL A 300 -10.30 -2.85 1.64
N PRO A 301 -11.10 -2.02 0.93
CA PRO A 301 -11.13 -0.58 1.15
C PRO A 301 -12.06 -0.19 2.29
N TYR A 302 -11.61 0.73 3.11
CA TYR A 302 -12.41 1.44 4.10
C TYR A 302 -11.76 2.76 4.51
N VAL A 303 -12.54 3.69 5.04
CA VAL A 303 -12.05 4.94 5.62
C VAL A 303 -12.99 5.43 6.72
N SER A 304 -12.43 5.77 7.87
CA SER A 304 -13.18 6.40 8.95
C SER A 304 -13.72 7.78 8.56
N GLU A 305 -14.88 8.16 9.06
CA GLU A 305 -15.47 9.49 8.83
C GLU A 305 -14.56 10.62 9.31
N LYS A 306 -13.76 10.35 10.34
CA LYS A 306 -12.78 11.28 10.89
C LYS A 306 -11.50 10.55 11.30
N LEU A 307 -10.38 11.25 11.23
CA LEU A 307 -9.06 10.73 11.56
C LEU A 307 -8.49 11.30 12.85
N TYR A 308 -9.19 12.20 13.51
CA TYR A 308 -8.77 12.77 14.78
C TYR A 308 -9.94 13.30 15.61
N SER A 309 -9.68 13.44 16.87
CA SER A 309 -10.39 14.31 17.84
C SER A 309 -9.35 14.94 18.78
N LYS A 310 -9.78 15.77 19.73
CA LYS A 310 -8.84 16.35 20.71
C LYS A 310 -8.16 15.25 21.51
N GLY A 311 -6.84 15.20 21.44
CA GLY A 311 -6.02 14.19 22.12
C GLY A 311 -5.95 12.82 21.45
N ILE A 312 -6.62 12.59 20.33
CA ILE A 312 -6.69 11.29 19.62
C ILE A 312 -6.43 11.48 18.14
N ALA A 313 -5.66 10.56 17.52
CA ALA A 313 -5.52 10.50 16.06
C ALA A 313 -5.44 9.04 15.56
N LEU A 314 -5.78 8.81 14.29
CA LEU A 314 -5.63 7.54 13.58
C LEU A 314 -4.56 7.68 12.51
N ILE A 315 -3.72 6.65 12.33
CA ILE A 315 -2.69 6.62 11.30
C ILE A 315 -2.65 5.28 10.55
N GLY A 316 -2.49 5.35 9.23
CA GLY A 316 -2.43 4.17 8.37
C GLY A 316 -3.74 3.39 8.38
N ASP A 317 -3.62 2.07 8.42
CA ASP A 317 -4.78 1.17 8.32
C ASP A 317 -5.76 1.27 9.50
N SER A 318 -5.40 1.92 10.61
CA SER A 318 -6.38 2.18 11.68
C SER A 318 -7.46 3.19 11.27
N GLY A 319 -7.12 4.11 10.38
CA GLY A 319 -8.03 5.14 9.88
C GLY A 319 -8.54 4.91 8.47
N ALA A 320 -7.71 4.37 7.58
CA ALA A 320 -8.05 4.18 6.18
C ALA A 320 -7.19 3.13 5.51
N PHE A 321 -7.78 2.29 4.69
CA PHE A 321 -7.09 1.37 3.79
C PHE A 321 -7.65 1.51 2.39
N LEU A 322 -6.77 1.59 1.40
CA LEU A 322 -7.11 1.64 -0.02
C LEU A 322 -6.84 0.27 -0.66
N ASP A 323 -7.12 0.12 -1.94
CA ASP A 323 -6.81 -1.08 -2.72
C ASP A 323 -5.29 -1.25 -2.93
N PRO A 324 -4.73 -2.47 -2.81
CA PRO A 324 -3.29 -2.70 -2.92
C PRO A 324 -2.74 -2.80 -4.35
N LEU A 325 -3.54 -2.67 -5.40
CA LEU A 325 -3.17 -2.92 -6.80
C LEU A 325 -1.87 -2.21 -7.25
N ILE A 326 -1.64 -0.97 -6.81
CA ILE A 326 -0.42 -0.21 -7.10
C ILE A 326 0.38 0.13 -5.83
N SER A 327 0.21 -0.66 -4.77
CA SER A 327 0.97 -0.59 -3.52
C SER A 327 0.98 0.77 -2.80
N PRO A 328 -0.15 1.49 -2.62
CA PRO A 328 -0.16 2.83 -2.03
C PRO A 328 -0.05 2.85 -0.50
N GLY A 329 -0.19 1.72 0.19
CA GLY A 329 -0.38 1.67 1.65
C GLY A 329 0.75 2.34 2.44
N LEU A 330 2.00 1.88 2.31
CA LEU A 330 3.13 2.46 3.03
C LEU A 330 3.47 3.89 2.58
N GLU A 331 3.16 4.25 1.34
CA GLU A 331 3.26 5.63 0.87
C GLU A 331 2.31 6.55 1.64
N LEU A 332 1.04 6.17 1.77
CA LEU A 332 0.04 6.94 2.52
C LEU A 332 0.42 7.09 3.99
N ILE A 333 0.94 6.02 4.61
CA ILE A 333 1.45 6.05 5.98
C ILE A 333 2.61 7.03 6.11
N GLY A 334 3.58 6.98 5.19
CA GLY A 334 4.71 7.92 5.18
C GLY A 334 4.27 9.39 5.09
N GLN A 335 3.30 9.68 4.24
CA GLN A 335 2.73 11.02 4.08
C GLN A 335 1.99 11.50 5.33
N GLN A 336 1.18 10.62 5.94
CA GLN A 336 0.53 10.93 7.21
C GLN A 336 1.55 11.18 8.32
N SER A 337 2.61 10.35 8.38
CA SER A 337 3.66 10.45 9.39
C SER A 337 4.35 11.82 9.37
N ILE A 338 4.69 12.32 8.18
CA ILE A 338 5.31 13.64 8.03
C ILE A 338 4.37 14.74 8.52
N TRP A 339 3.09 14.67 8.13
CA TRP A 339 2.13 15.70 8.48
C TRP A 339 1.80 15.71 9.96
N LEU A 340 1.56 14.53 10.53
CA LEU A 340 1.27 14.39 11.96
C LEU A 340 2.48 14.76 12.82
N ALA A 341 3.71 14.43 12.39
CA ALA A 341 4.92 14.83 13.11
C ALA A 341 5.06 16.34 13.18
N ASP A 342 4.77 17.07 12.10
CA ASP A 342 4.76 18.53 12.13
C ASP A 342 3.69 19.07 13.11
N LEU A 343 2.47 18.52 13.11
CA LEU A 343 1.39 18.94 14.00
C LEU A 343 1.76 18.71 15.47
N PHE A 344 2.18 17.51 15.83
CA PHE A 344 2.52 17.15 17.21
C PHE A 344 3.70 17.98 17.74
N THR A 345 4.73 18.19 16.92
CA THR A 345 5.92 18.94 17.36
C THR A 345 5.63 20.43 17.52
N GLN A 346 4.85 21.03 16.63
CA GLN A 346 4.42 22.43 16.76
C GLN A 346 3.51 22.63 18.00
N GLU A 347 2.58 21.72 18.25
CA GLU A 347 1.73 21.79 19.44
C GLU A 347 2.50 21.59 20.75
N LYS A 348 3.52 20.71 20.75
CA LYS A 348 4.41 20.59 21.92
C LYS A 348 5.20 21.86 22.18
N GLN A 349 5.71 22.51 21.12
CA GLN A 349 6.48 23.75 21.21
C GLN A 349 5.63 24.96 21.66
N THR A 350 4.42 25.07 21.17
CA THR A 350 3.54 26.22 21.44
C THR A 350 2.61 26.02 22.64
N GLY A 351 2.38 24.78 23.06
CA GLY A 351 1.36 24.43 24.05
C GLY A 351 -0.08 24.57 23.56
N ILE A 352 -0.30 25.02 22.32
CA ILE A 352 -1.61 25.40 21.77
C ILE A 352 -2.12 24.33 20.82
N PHE A 353 -3.38 23.90 20.97
CA PHE A 353 -4.06 23.04 20.02
C PHE A 353 -4.39 23.79 18.72
N MET A 354 -3.88 23.30 17.60
CA MET A 354 -4.03 23.93 16.29
C MET A 354 -5.24 23.37 15.52
N GLU A 355 -6.46 23.62 16.00
CA GLU A 355 -7.69 23.05 15.46
C GLU A 355 -7.85 23.23 13.93
N SER A 356 -7.53 24.41 13.41
CA SER A 356 -7.61 24.69 11.96
C SER A 356 -6.64 23.84 11.14
N ALA A 357 -5.45 23.55 11.66
CA ALA A 357 -4.46 22.73 11.01
C ALA A 357 -4.88 21.24 11.02
N TRP A 358 -5.46 20.77 12.12
CA TRP A 358 -6.04 19.42 12.22
C TRP A 358 -7.24 19.23 11.28
N LYS A 359 -8.15 20.20 11.21
CA LYS A 359 -9.25 20.20 10.23
C LYS A 359 -8.72 20.15 8.80
N LYS A 360 -7.67 20.92 8.51
CA LYS A 360 -7.03 20.93 7.18
C LYS A 360 -6.40 19.56 6.87
N TYR A 361 -5.69 18.95 7.82
CA TYR A 361 -5.14 17.58 7.68
C TYR A 361 -6.25 16.59 7.34
N ASN A 362 -7.25 16.48 8.21
CA ASN A 362 -8.37 15.54 8.06
C ASN A 362 -9.06 15.69 6.69
N ASN A 363 -9.48 16.91 6.36
CA ASN A 363 -10.22 17.19 5.13
C ASN A 363 -9.37 16.95 3.87
N THR A 364 -8.06 17.24 3.94
CA THR A 364 -7.17 17.01 2.80
C THR A 364 -6.93 15.53 2.58
N PHE A 365 -6.71 14.77 3.66
CA PHE A 365 -6.53 13.33 3.57
C PHE A 365 -7.79 12.63 3.03
N LEU A 366 -8.95 12.92 3.61
CA LEU A 366 -10.22 12.30 3.18
C LEU A 366 -10.57 12.62 1.72
N LYS A 367 -10.33 13.86 1.28
CA LYS A 367 -10.50 14.24 -0.13
C LYS A 367 -9.53 13.52 -1.07
N ALA A 368 -8.28 13.33 -0.64
CA ALA A 368 -7.28 12.62 -1.44
C ALA A 368 -7.59 11.12 -1.50
N TYR A 369 -8.02 10.53 -0.38
CA TYR A 369 -8.47 9.15 -0.33
C TYR A 369 -9.67 8.92 -1.26
N ALA A 370 -10.72 9.74 -1.17
CA ALA A 370 -11.91 9.64 -2.01
C ALA A 370 -11.58 9.78 -3.51
N SER A 371 -10.66 10.69 -3.86
CA SER A 371 -10.20 10.84 -5.26
C SER A 371 -9.48 9.58 -5.75
N ARG A 372 -8.61 8.99 -4.95
CA ARG A 372 -7.91 7.75 -5.29
C ARG A 372 -8.88 6.57 -5.38
N LEU A 373 -9.75 6.42 -4.39
CA LEU A 373 -10.76 5.35 -4.37
C LEU A 373 -11.61 5.36 -5.65
N ARG A 374 -12.06 6.54 -6.09
CA ARG A 374 -12.83 6.68 -7.33
C ARG A 374 -12.06 6.18 -8.56
N ILE A 375 -10.75 6.47 -8.64
CA ILE A 375 -9.90 5.98 -9.73
C ILE A 375 -9.86 4.45 -9.72
N TYR A 376 -9.72 3.83 -8.55
CA TYR A 376 -9.74 2.37 -8.42
C TYR A 376 -11.11 1.79 -8.77
N THR A 377 -12.20 2.32 -8.20
CA THR A 377 -13.56 1.84 -8.43
C THR A 377 -13.86 1.77 -9.93
N VAL A 378 -13.49 2.82 -10.67
CA VAL A 378 -13.70 2.83 -12.11
C VAL A 378 -12.71 1.93 -12.84
N GLY A 379 -11.46 1.83 -12.38
CA GLY A 379 -10.44 0.93 -12.93
C GLY A 379 -10.88 -0.54 -12.89
N TYR A 380 -11.57 -0.96 -11.84
CA TYR A 380 -12.12 -2.32 -11.73
C TYR A 380 -13.13 -2.69 -12.82
N ASN A 381 -13.78 -1.72 -13.46
CA ASN A 381 -14.70 -2.01 -14.58
C ASN A 381 -13.98 -2.57 -15.81
N PHE A 382 -12.70 -2.27 -15.99
CA PHE A 382 -11.92 -2.70 -17.16
C PHE A 382 -10.59 -3.38 -16.79
N ILE A 383 -10.46 -3.87 -15.55
CA ILE A 383 -9.25 -4.52 -15.05
C ILE A 383 -8.82 -5.74 -15.89
N GLN A 384 -9.77 -6.42 -16.51
CA GLN A 384 -9.54 -7.56 -17.38
C GLN A 384 -9.21 -7.17 -18.84
N SER A 385 -9.45 -5.92 -19.24
CA SER A 385 -9.25 -5.45 -20.60
C SER A 385 -7.83 -4.95 -20.79
N TYR A 386 -6.99 -5.72 -21.48
CA TYR A 386 -5.57 -5.41 -21.67
C TYR A 386 -5.31 -3.99 -22.16
N ASP A 387 -5.98 -3.57 -23.23
CA ASP A 387 -5.73 -2.28 -23.86
C ASP A 387 -6.23 -1.09 -23.02
N LEU A 388 -7.42 -1.21 -22.40
CA LEU A 388 -7.95 -0.15 -21.54
C LEU A 388 -7.13 -0.02 -20.26
N PHE A 389 -6.82 -1.15 -19.61
CA PHE A 389 -6.05 -1.17 -18.39
C PHE A 389 -4.61 -0.66 -18.59
N THR A 390 -3.95 -1.07 -19.68
CA THR A 390 -2.59 -0.58 -19.96
C THR A 390 -2.56 0.91 -20.27
N ALA A 391 -3.54 1.44 -21.02
CA ALA A 391 -3.65 2.87 -21.24
C ALA A 391 -3.89 3.66 -19.94
N TRP A 392 -4.77 3.15 -19.08
CA TRP A 392 -5.04 3.72 -17.75
C TRP A 392 -3.79 3.73 -16.88
N LEU A 393 -3.03 2.62 -16.84
CA LEU A 393 -1.75 2.56 -16.12
C LEU A 393 -0.70 3.53 -16.67
N MET A 394 -0.59 3.70 -17.99
CA MET A 394 0.33 4.66 -18.59
C MET A 394 0.02 6.09 -18.13
N GLN A 395 -1.25 6.45 -18.04
CA GLN A 395 -1.66 7.77 -17.54
C GLN A 395 -1.43 7.90 -16.05
N GLY A 396 -1.74 6.87 -15.28
CA GLY A 396 -1.43 6.81 -13.85
C GLY A 396 0.08 6.99 -13.59
N ASN A 397 0.93 6.32 -14.34
CA ASN A 397 2.39 6.47 -14.27
C ASN A 397 2.83 7.89 -14.63
N TYR A 398 2.27 8.49 -15.69
CA TYR A 398 2.58 9.89 -16.02
C TYR A 398 2.27 10.82 -14.84
N VAL A 399 1.06 10.71 -14.26
CA VAL A 399 0.65 11.56 -13.13
C VAL A 399 1.50 11.29 -11.89
N TYR A 400 1.79 10.04 -11.59
CA TYR A 400 2.63 9.64 -10.46
C TYR A 400 4.05 10.20 -10.58
N PHE A 401 4.70 10.02 -11.73
CA PHE A 401 6.07 10.51 -11.92
C PHE A 401 6.13 12.03 -12.03
N SER A 402 5.22 12.66 -12.77
CA SER A 402 5.23 14.11 -12.98
C SER A 402 4.77 14.89 -11.75
N GLY A 403 3.77 14.36 -11.04
CA GLY A 403 3.15 15.04 -9.89
C GLY A 403 3.81 14.76 -8.54
N LEU A 404 4.42 13.59 -8.38
CA LEU A 404 4.96 13.14 -7.11
C LEU A 404 6.47 12.90 -7.15
N VAL A 405 6.92 11.95 -7.97
CA VAL A 405 8.31 11.47 -7.94
C VAL A 405 9.28 12.56 -8.41
N PHE A 406 9.05 13.11 -9.59
CA PHE A 406 9.92 14.13 -10.17
C PHE A 406 10.04 15.38 -9.30
N PRO A 407 8.96 16.00 -8.80
CA PRO A 407 9.07 17.15 -7.90
C PRO A 407 9.78 16.83 -6.58
N SER A 408 9.64 15.62 -6.08
CA SER A 408 10.29 15.21 -4.81
C SER A 408 11.80 15.10 -4.96
N ILE A 409 12.29 14.62 -6.10
CA ILE A 409 13.71 14.47 -6.38
C ILE A 409 14.35 15.81 -6.79
N VAL A 410 13.77 16.48 -7.81
CA VAL A 410 14.40 17.63 -8.45
C VAL A 410 14.30 18.88 -7.58
N PHE A 411 13.12 19.13 -7.01
CA PHE A 411 12.88 20.34 -6.22
C PHE A 411 13.07 20.13 -4.72
N LYS A 412 13.50 18.93 -4.29
CA LYS A 412 13.58 18.56 -2.86
C LYS A 412 12.31 19.00 -2.12
N ARG A 413 11.18 18.98 -2.82
CA ARG A 413 9.89 19.39 -2.26
C ARG A 413 9.71 18.55 -1.01
N LYS A 414 9.58 19.20 0.12
CA LYS A 414 9.20 18.54 1.36
C LYS A 414 7.99 17.68 1.01
N LEU A 415 8.02 16.40 1.34
CA LEU A 415 6.95 15.43 1.10
C LEU A 415 5.59 15.85 1.74
N LYS A 416 5.53 17.09 2.24
CA LYS A 416 4.42 17.72 2.97
C LYS A 416 3.10 17.87 2.21
N ASN A 417 3.06 17.61 0.89
CA ASN A 417 1.81 17.75 0.14
C ASN A 417 1.70 16.80 -1.07
N PRO A 418 2.08 15.52 -0.93
CA PRO A 418 2.07 14.57 -2.04
C PRO A 418 0.66 14.08 -2.40
N LEU A 419 -0.35 14.37 -1.58
CA LEU A 419 -1.74 13.98 -1.83
C LEU A 419 -2.46 14.89 -2.84
N ARG A 420 -1.89 16.00 -3.21
CA ARG A 420 -2.51 16.92 -4.18
C ARG A 420 -1.95 16.69 -5.58
N PHE A 421 -2.66 15.88 -6.34
CA PHE A 421 -2.65 16.09 -7.78
C PHE A 421 -3.04 17.53 -8.05
N ASN A 422 -2.30 18.23 -8.91
CA ASN A 422 -2.75 19.54 -9.33
C ASN A 422 -4.11 19.46 -10.04
N LEU A 423 -4.76 20.59 -10.23
CA LEU A 423 -6.12 20.60 -10.81
C LEU A 423 -6.17 19.97 -12.20
N LEU A 424 -5.16 20.22 -13.03
CA LEU A 424 -5.09 19.68 -14.39
C LEU A 424 -4.90 18.17 -14.40
N GLU A 425 -4.03 17.63 -13.52
CA GLU A 425 -3.85 16.20 -13.35
C GLU A 425 -5.13 15.50 -12.91
N ARG A 426 -5.90 16.10 -11.99
CA ARG A 426 -7.19 15.56 -11.56
C ARG A 426 -8.22 15.58 -12.67
N ILE A 427 -8.29 16.67 -13.44
CA ILE A 427 -9.20 16.78 -14.60
C ILE A 427 -8.83 15.71 -15.62
N ALA A 428 -7.55 15.58 -15.96
CA ALA A 428 -7.07 14.61 -16.94
C ALA A 428 -7.40 13.16 -16.51
N LEU A 429 -7.05 12.79 -15.25
CA LEU A 429 -7.34 11.45 -14.73
C LEU A 429 -8.85 11.15 -14.72
N ASN A 430 -9.67 12.11 -14.27
CA ASN A 430 -11.13 11.92 -14.28
C ASN A 430 -11.68 11.77 -15.71
N PHE A 431 -11.18 12.56 -16.67
CA PHE A 431 -11.59 12.46 -18.07
C PHE A 431 -11.24 11.09 -18.65
N PHE A 432 -10.00 10.64 -18.54
CA PHE A 432 -9.58 9.35 -19.08
C PHE A 432 -10.28 8.18 -18.39
N THR A 433 -10.44 8.25 -17.07
CA THR A 433 -11.14 7.23 -16.31
C THR A 433 -12.60 7.12 -16.78
N TRP A 434 -13.30 8.25 -16.93
CA TRP A 434 -14.66 8.30 -17.48
C TRP A 434 -14.71 7.77 -18.92
N ARG A 435 -13.77 8.18 -19.79
CA ARG A 435 -13.76 7.77 -21.19
C ARG A 435 -13.58 6.25 -21.34
N TYR A 436 -12.67 5.66 -20.57
CA TYR A 436 -12.45 4.22 -20.62
C TYR A 436 -13.62 3.41 -20.07
N SER A 437 -14.31 3.91 -19.05
CA SER A 437 -15.57 3.30 -18.61
C SER A 437 -16.62 3.29 -19.70
N LYS A 438 -16.71 4.37 -20.52
CA LYS A 438 -17.62 4.41 -21.65
C LYS A 438 -17.24 3.40 -22.73
N PHE A 439 -15.96 3.26 -23.04
CA PHE A 439 -15.50 2.22 -23.97
C PHE A 439 -15.86 0.82 -23.48
N GLN A 440 -15.63 0.53 -22.20
CA GLN A 440 -15.97 -0.76 -21.62
C GLN A 440 -17.48 -1.03 -21.69
N ALA A 441 -18.31 -0.08 -21.31
CA ALA A 441 -19.77 -0.21 -21.37
C ALA A 441 -20.26 -0.45 -22.80
N THR A 442 -19.68 0.24 -23.79
CA THR A 442 -20.01 0.02 -25.22
C THR A 442 -19.62 -1.39 -25.67
N ARG A 443 -18.44 -1.89 -25.26
CA ARG A 443 -18.00 -3.25 -25.57
C ARG A 443 -18.92 -4.31 -24.96
N GLU A 444 -19.29 -4.12 -23.71
CA GLU A 444 -20.20 -5.03 -23.00
C GLU A 444 -21.58 -5.09 -23.67
N SER A 445 -22.12 -3.94 -24.09
CA SER A 445 -23.41 -3.90 -24.83
C SER A 445 -23.34 -4.58 -26.19
N GLN A 446 -22.16 -4.69 -26.80
CA GLN A 446 -21.91 -5.38 -28.07
C GLN A 446 -21.51 -6.86 -27.86
N GLY A 447 -21.49 -7.39 -26.63
CA GLY A 447 -21.02 -8.73 -26.32
C GLY A 447 -19.50 -8.94 -26.48
N LEU A 448 -18.74 -7.85 -26.60
CA LEU A 448 -17.29 -7.86 -26.74
C LEU A 448 -16.64 -7.87 -25.35
N ILE A 449 -16.49 -9.04 -24.74
CA ILE A 449 -16.09 -9.16 -23.34
C ILE A 449 -14.63 -8.77 -23.08
N SER A 450 -13.77 -8.87 -24.06
CA SER A 450 -12.36 -8.41 -23.95
C SER A 450 -11.70 -8.43 -25.32
N THR A 451 -10.68 -7.61 -25.50
CA THR A 451 -9.83 -7.73 -26.68
C THR A 451 -8.47 -8.19 -26.22
N THR A 452 -8.18 -9.48 -26.48
CA THR A 452 -6.80 -9.98 -26.46
C THR A 452 -5.92 -9.00 -27.24
N ALA A 453 -4.76 -8.72 -26.68
CA ALA A 453 -3.80 -7.88 -27.39
C ALA A 453 -3.59 -8.42 -28.80
N PRO A 454 -3.74 -7.62 -29.85
CA PRO A 454 -3.22 -7.98 -31.16
C PRO A 454 -1.74 -8.33 -30.98
N ASN A 455 -1.23 -9.26 -31.77
CA ASN A 455 0.18 -9.70 -31.73
C ASN A 455 1.22 -8.56 -31.67
N THR A 456 0.85 -7.36 -32.14
CA THR A 456 1.65 -6.13 -32.15
C THR A 456 1.71 -5.37 -30.81
N LEU A 457 0.87 -5.71 -29.80
CA LEU A 457 0.82 -5.02 -28.51
C LEU A 457 1.15 -5.96 -27.33
N ARG A 458 1.70 -7.15 -27.59
CA ARG A 458 2.00 -8.13 -26.54
C ARG A 458 2.92 -7.62 -25.43
N TYR A 459 3.70 -6.57 -25.70
CA TYR A 459 4.67 -5.99 -24.80
C TYR A 459 4.59 -4.46 -24.84
N SER A 460 3.48 -3.88 -24.40
CA SER A 460 3.51 -2.45 -24.11
C SER A 460 4.22 -2.25 -22.77
N ASP A 461 5.19 -1.38 -22.76
CA ASP A 461 5.92 -0.99 -21.56
C ASP A 461 6.05 0.52 -21.49
N VAL A 462 6.25 1.01 -20.25
CA VAL A 462 6.53 2.43 -19.99
C VAL A 462 8.05 2.63 -19.93
N ARG A 463 8.78 2.05 -20.91
CA ARG A 463 10.25 2.15 -20.92
C ARG A 463 10.74 3.57 -21.06
N VAL A 464 11.70 3.89 -20.23
CA VAL A 464 12.61 4.99 -20.45
C VAL A 464 13.95 4.39 -20.83
N PRO A 465 14.52 4.71 -21.99
CA PRO A 465 15.81 4.20 -22.40
C PRO A 465 16.89 4.46 -21.33
N LYS A 466 17.84 3.52 -21.14
CA LYS A 466 18.91 3.64 -20.14
C LYS A 466 19.69 4.97 -20.20
N ASN A 467 19.83 5.52 -21.40
CA ASN A 467 20.55 6.78 -21.66
C ASN A 467 19.65 8.01 -21.61
N PHE A 468 18.37 7.84 -21.26
CA PHE A 468 17.42 8.95 -21.24
C PHE A 468 17.68 9.84 -20.02
N ARG A 469 17.83 11.14 -20.22
CA ARG A 469 18.04 12.07 -19.12
C ARG A 469 16.77 12.13 -18.28
N PHE A 470 16.89 11.96 -16.98
CA PHE A 470 15.78 11.94 -16.00
C PHE A 470 14.80 13.13 -16.15
N TYR A 471 15.31 14.29 -16.48
CA TYR A 471 14.48 15.50 -16.66
C TYR A 471 13.44 15.38 -17.80
N PHE A 472 13.62 14.47 -18.75
CA PHE A 472 12.68 14.26 -19.84
C PHE A 472 11.69 13.12 -19.61
N VAL A 473 11.78 12.41 -18.48
CA VAL A 473 10.88 11.30 -18.14
C VAL A 473 9.41 11.72 -18.13
N PRO A 474 9.00 12.84 -17.50
CA PRO A 474 7.61 13.28 -17.53
C PRO A 474 7.07 13.51 -18.94
N PHE A 475 7.86 14.16 -19.79
CA PHE A 475 7.48 14.42 -21.18
C PHE A 475 7.34 13.12 -22.00
N HIS A 476 8.28 12.20 -21.83
CA HIS A 476 8.23 10.89 -22.47
C HIS A 476 6.98 10.08 -22.08
N LEU A 477 6.65 10.06 -20.79
CA LEU A 477 5.44 9.40 -20.28
C LEU A 477 4.16 10.06 -20.78
N LEU A 478 4.15 11.39 -20.89
CA LEU A 478 3.02 12.13 -21.48
C LEU A 478 2.79 11.71 -22.92
N LEU A 479 3.83 11.71 -23.76
CA LEU A 479 3.72 11.30 -25.17
C LEU A 479 3.25 9.87 -25.31
N LYS A 480 3.74 8.94 -24.49
CA LYS A 480 3.27 7.54 -24.49
C LYS A 480 1.82 7.42 -24.09
N SER A 481 1.39 8.13 -23.03
CA SER A 481 0.00 8.11 -22.57
C SER A 481 -0.96 8.69 -23.62
N LEU A 482 -0.62 9.78 -24.27
CA LEU A 482 -1.39 10.36 -25.36
C LEU A 482 -1.47 9.43 -26.58
N LYS A 483 -0.35 8.81 -26.94
CA LYS A 483 -0.34 7.82 -28.05
C LYS A 483 -1.22 6.60 -27.75
N ALA A 484 -1.21 6.10 -26.51
CA ALA A 484 -2.09 5.01 -26.08
C ALA A 484 -3.57 5.41 -26.18
N TYR A 485 -3.92 6.61 -25.70
CA TYR A 485 -5.27 7.13 -25.79
C TYR A 485 -5.75 7.28 -27.24
N LEU A 486 -4.95 7.91 -28.10
CA LEU A 486 -5.31 8.10 -29.52
C LEU A 486 -5.50 6.77 -30.26
N LYS A 487 -4.66 5.76 -29.96
CA LYS A 487 -4.85 4.41 -30.53
C LYS A 487 -6.18 3.79 -30.12
N LEU A 488 -6.60 3.96 -28.85
CA LEU A 488 -7.89 3.48 -28.37
C LEU A 488 -9.04 4.19 -29.05
N GLU A 489 -9.03 5.53 -29.12
CA GLU A 489 -10.07 6.31 -29.81
C GLU A 489 -10.22 5.87 -31.27
N LEU A 490 -9.12 5.76 -32.01
CA LEU A 490 -9.15 5.31 -33.39
C LEU A 490 -9.67 3.88 -33.56
N LYS A 491 -9.42 3.00 -32.58
CA LYS A 491 -9.91 1.63 -32.60
C LYS A 491 -11.42 1.57 -32.34
N GLU A 492 -11.90 2.37 -31.40
CA GLU A 492 -13.33 2.42 -31.07
C GLU A 492 -14.15 3.11 -32.16
N ILE A 493 -13.63 4.16 -32.79
CA ILE A 493 -14.28 4.83 -33.96
C ILE A 493 -14.43 3.87 -35.16
N LYS A 494 -13.43 3.00 -35.40
CA LYS A 494 -13.49 2.03 -36.50
C LYS A 494 -14.46 0.89 -36.26
N LYS A 495 -14.93 0.71 -35.02
CA LYS A 495 -15.91 -0.33 -34.65
C LYS A 495 -17.35 0.20 -34.61
N ALA A 496 -17.52 1.53 -34.49
CA ALA A 496 -18.81 2.20 -34.56
C ALA A 496 -19.20 2.47 -36.02
#